data_802be69d437afd95e8f34e55809d0db3
#
_entry.id   802be69d437afd95e8f34e55809d0db3
#
_cell.length_a   1.000
_cell.length_b   1.000
_cell.length_c   1.000
_cell.angle_alpha   90.00
_cell.angle_beta   90.00
_cell.angle_gamma   90.00
#
_symmetry.space_group_name_H-M   'P 1'
#
loop_
_entity.id
_entity.type
_entity.pdbx_description
1 polymer ?
#
loop_
_entity_poly.entity_id
_entity_poly.type
_entity_poly.pdbx_seq_one_letter_code
_entity_poly.pdbx_strand_id
1 'polypeptide(L)' 'MTTLPKYSNEPNFVGYPLWYIIDDQKAQCNECATVSKSEGYSASKQVNWDDTNLWCNECSEKIESAY' A
#
# COMPACT_ATOMS: atom_id res chain seq x y z
N MET A 1 6.91 -11.59 -11.91
CA MET A 1 5.95 -10.56 -11.52
C MET A 1 6.62 -9.52 -10.65
N THR A 2 6.35 -8.25 -10.90
CA THR A 2 7.00 -7.16 -10.18
C THR A 2 6.19 -6.80 -8.94
N THR A 3 6.84 -6.76 -7.78
CA THR A 3 6.20 -6.33 -6.54
C THR A 3 5.90 -4.84 -6.61
N LEU A 4 4.69 -4.45 -6.17
CA LEU A 4 4.32 -3.05 -6.12
C LEU A 4 5.24 -2.30 -5.15
N PRO A 5 5.54 -1.03 -5.42
CA PRO A 5 6.50 -0.28 -4.59
C PRO A 5 5.95 -0.03 -3.19
N LYS A 6 6.85 -0.08 -2.20
CA LYS A 6 6.51 0.25 -0.82
C LYS A 6 6.62 1.74 -0.54
N TYR A 7 7.46 2.43 -1.31
CA TYR A 7 7.69 3.87 -1.13
C TYR A 7 7.43 4.60 -2.43
N SER A 8 6.93 5.83 -2.30
CA SER A 8 6.60 6.65 -3.46
C SER A 8 7.86 7.01 -4.24
N ASN A 9 7.74 6.97 -5.57
CA ASN A 9 8.80 7.38 -6.48
C ASN A 9 8.39 8.61 -7.29
N GLU A 10 7.32 9.28 -6.87
CA GLU A 10 6.83 10.48 -7.55
C GLU A 10 7.78 11.66 -7.30
N PRO A 11 7.97 12.57 -8.29
CA PRO A 11 8.92 13.67 -8.14
C PRO A 11 8.69 14.57 -6.93
N ASN A 12 7.44 14.73 -6.51
CA ASN A 12 7.10 15.64 -5.43
C ASN A 12 7.03 14.98 -4.05
N PHE A 13 7.09 13.66 -3.97
CA PHE A 13 7.01 12.96 -2.69
C PHE A 13 7.74 11.62 -2.73
N VAL A 14 9.02 11.69 -3.14
CA VAL A 14 9.88 10.51 -3.15
C VAL A 14 10.14 10.02 -1.73
N GLY A 15 10.00 8.72 -1.52
CA GLY A 15 10.31 8.09 -0.24
C GLY A 15 9.18 8.05 0.77
N TYR A 16 8.01 8.57 0.43
CA TYR A 16 6.86 8.47 1.34
C TYR A 16 6.27 7.07 1.29
N PRO A 17 5.84 6.51 2.44
CA PRO A 17 5.30 5.17 2.47
C PRO A 17 3.96 5.07 1.74
N LEU A 18 3.79 3.97 1.03
CA LEU A 18 2.59 3.72 0.24
C LEU A 18 1.78 2.58 0.84
N TRP A 19 0.47 2.65 0.66
CA TRP A 19 -0.42 1.54 0.94
C TRP A 19 -1.42 1.43 -0.21
N TYR A 20 -2.15 0.35 -0.24
CA TYR A 20 -3.02 0.08 -1.38
C TYR A 20 -4.43 -0.24 -0.92
N ILE A 21 -5.43 0.29 -1.62
CA ILE A 21 -6.82 -0.02 -1.39
C ILE A 21 -7.24 -1.08 -2.40
N ILE A 22 -7.71 -2.22 -1.93
CA ILE A 22 -8.13 -3.33 -2.78
C ILE A 22 -9.65 -3.31 -2.88
N ASP A 23 -10.17 -3.20 -4.12
CA ASP A 23 -11.60 -3.14 -4.42
C ASP A 23 -12.34 -2.07 -3.62
N ASP A 24 -11.67 -0.95 -3.32
CA ASP A 24 -12.22 0.16 -2.54
C ASP A 24 -12.69 -0.23 -1.14
N GLN A 25 -12.21 -1.34 -0.61
CA GLN A 25 -12.67 -1.86 0.69
C GLN A 25 -11.56 -2.20 1.67
N LYS A 26 -10.43 -2.71 1.18
CA LYS A 26 -9.40 -3.27 2.06
C LYS A 26 -8.07 -2.54 1.91
N ALA A 27 -7.47 -2.18 3.05
CA ALA A 27 -6.12 -1.64 3.07
C ALA A 27 -5.12 -2.79 3.08
N GLN A 28 -4.14 -2.77 2.19
CA GLN A 28 -3.12 -3.79 2.11
C GLN A 28 -1.74 -3.17 1.91
N CYS A 29 -0.71 -3.87 2.40
CA CYS A 29 0.66 -3.47 2.14
C CYS A 29 1.03 -3.79 0.68
N ASN A 30 2.20 -3.31 0.25
CA ASN A 30 2.60 -3.50 -1.14
C ASN A 30 2.71 -4.98 -1.53
N GLU A 31 3.19 -5.82 -0.62
CA GLU A 31 3.34 -7.25 -0.93
C GLU A 31 1.99 -7.93 -1.09
N CYS A 32 1.07 -7.71 -0.16
CA CYS A 32 -0.27 -8.30 -0.25
C CYS A 32 -1.04 -7.74 -1.44
N ALA A 33 -0.89 -6.44 -1.71
CA ALA A 33 -1.53 -5.81 -2.86
C ALA A 33 -1.02 -6.39 -4.18
N THR A 34 0.26 -6.74 -4.24
CA THR A 34 0.84 -7.37 -5.43
C THR A 34 0.14 -8.70 -5.71
N VAL A 35 -0.05 -9.51 -4.69
CA VAL A 35 -0.74 -10.80 -4.81
C VAL A 35 -2.19 -10.59 -5.23
N SER A 36 -2.89 -9.65 -4.58
CA SER A 36 -4.29 -9.36 -4.91
C SER A 36 -4.44 -8.91 -6.35
N LYS A 37 -3.55 -8.03 -6.80
CA LYS A 37 -3.59 -7.55 -8.18
C LYS A 37 -3.37 -8.68 -9.17
N SER A 38 -2.48 -9.61 -8.86
CA SER A 38 -2.23 -10.76 -9.73
C SER A 38 -3.43 -11.71 -9.80
N GLU A 39 -4.29 -11.66 -8.79
CA GLU A 39 -5.52 -12.45 -8.76
C GLU A 39 -6.69 -11.75 -9.44
N GLY A 40 -6.49 -10.56 -9.97
CA GLY A 40 -7.51 -9.81 -10.70
C GLY A 40 -8.22 -8.73 -9.90
N TYR A 41 -7.82 -8.48 -8.67
CA TYR A 41 -8.41 -7.42 -7.86
C TYR A 41 -7.85 -6.05 -8.24
N SER A 42 -8.68 -5.03 -8.04
CA SER A 42 -8.27 -3.64 -8.24
C SER A 42 -7.40 -3.17 -7.08
N ALA A 43 -6.27 -2.54 -7.38
CA ALA A 43 -5.37 -2.01 -6.36
C ALA A 43 -5.10 -0.54 -6.65
N SER A 44 -5.49 0.34 -5.72
CA SER A 44 -5.28 1.78 -5.83
C SER A 44 -4.18 2.23 -4.88
N LYS A 45 -3.18 2.90 -5.42
CA LYS A 45 -2.03 3.40 -4.65
C LYS A 45 -2.39 4.64 -3.86
N GLN A 46 -2.02 4.68 -2.58
CA GLN A 46 -2.22 5.83 -1.70
C GLN A 46 -0.97 6.07 -0.87
N VAL A 47 -0.76 7.32 -0.47
CA VAL A 47 0.33 7.68 0.44
C VAL A 47 -0.19 7.69 1.87
N ASN A 48 0.52 7.03 2.78
CA ASN A 48 0.18 7.06 4.20
C ASN A 48 0.90 8.23 4.87
N TRP A 49 0.22 9.37 4.96
CA TRP A 49 0.83 10.60 5.46
C TRP A 49 1.07 10.56 6.97
N ASP A 50 0.04 10.23 7.75
CA ASP A 50 0.12 10.35 9.21
C ASP A 50 -0.71 9.31 9.97
N ASP A 51 -1.21 8.30 9.30
CA ASP A 51 -2.02 7.27 9.96
C ASP A 51 -1.11 6.22 10.58
N THR A 52 -0.82 6.37 11.86
CA THR A 52 0.04 5.45 12.59
C THR A 52 -0.68 4.19 13.02
N ASN A 53 -1.99 4.11 12.78
CA ASN A 53 -2.81 2.94 13.12
C ASN A 53 -3.29 2.18 11.88
N LEU A 54 -2.61 2.37 10.76
CA LEU A 54 -2.97 1.70 9.53
C LEU A 54 -2.27 0.34 9.46
N TRP A 55 -3.07 -0.71 9.28
CA TRP A 55 -2.57 -2.08 9.24
C TRP A 55 -3.01 -2.76 7.95
N CYS A 56 -2.19 -3.67 7.47
CA CYS A 56 -2.57 -4.51 6.33
C CYS A 56 -3.70 -5.44 6.74
N ASN A 57 -4.75 -5.45 5.97
CA ASN A 57 -5.93 -6.27 6.26
C ASN A 57 -5.70 -7.77 6.00
N GLU A 58 -4.61 -8.11 5.32
CA GLU A 58 -4.30 -9.49 4.93
C GLU A 58 -3.27 -10.13 5.86
N CYS A 59 -2.12 -9.50 6.02
CA CYS A 59 -1.02 -10.06 6.82
C CYS A 59 -0.93 -9.46 8.21
N SER A 60 -1.74 -8.46 8.52
CA SER A 60 -1.78 -7.78 9.81
C SER A 60 -0.48 -7.05 10.17
N GLU A 61 0.36 -6.75 9.20
CA GLU A 61 1.56 -5.96 9.44
C GLU A 61 1.21 -4.48 9.43
N LYS A 62 1.86 -3.73 10.32
CA LYS A 62 1.65 -2.30 10.39
C LYS A 62 2.23 -1.61 9.15
N ILE A 63 1.43 -0.73 8.55
CA ILE A 63 1.87 0.06 7.41
C ILE A 63 2.56 1.32 7.93
N GLU A 64 3.78 1.56 7.44
CA GLU A 64 4.57 2.70 7.84
C GLU A 64 3.87 4.00 7.45
N SER A 65 3.98 5.03 8.30
CA SER A 65 3.47 6.36 8.00
C SER A 65 4.62 7.33 7.78
N ALA A 66 4.33 8.40 7.02
CA ALA A 66 5.34 9.41 6.72
C ALA A 66 5.72 10.23 7.97
N TYR A 67 4.79 10.39 8.90
CA TYR A 67 4.99 11.18 10.11
C TYR A 67 4.74 10.40 11.38
#